data_e6da4564e8e813e87f1577784787513b
#
_entry.id   e6da4564e8e813e87f1577784787513b
#
_cell.length_a   1.000
_cell.length_b   1.000
_cell.length_c   1.000
_cell.angle_alpha   90.00
_cell.angle_beta   90.00
_cell.angle_gamma   90.00
#
_symmetry.space_group_name_H-M   'P 1'
#
loop_
_entity.id
_entity.type
_entity.pdbx_description
1 polymer ?
#
loop_
_entity_poly.entity_id
_entity_poly.type
_entity_poly.pdbx_seq_one_letter_code
_entity_poly.pdbx_strand_id
1 'polypeptide(L)'
;MTEMTKLIETSIVDRDTLRDQVREKYRAVAVDPAATYHFHTGRPLAARLGYDLTIVDALPDQAVESFAGVGNPFSLRRPAAGERVVDVGSGAGFDSFVAAHHVGSPGAVVGVDMTDEMIRKATATVELLSLGHVEFRSGLAEQLPVEDGWADTVIS
;
A
#
# COMPACT_ATOMS: atom_id res chain seq x y z
N MET A 1 27.01 36.41 -9.67
CA MET A 1 26.13 35.34 -9.19
C MET A 1 26.18 35.35 -7.67
N THR A 2 25.11 35.69 -7.07
CA THR A 2 24.95 35.80 -5.62
C THR A 2 24.86 34.40 -4.97
N GLU A 3 25.36 34.27 -3.74
CA GLU A 3 25.33 33.04 -2.92
C GLU A 3 23.94 32.35 -2.90
N MET A 4 22.87 33.11 -3.06
CA MET A 4 21.50 32.63 -3.12
C MET A 4 21.21 31.73 -4.33
N THR A 5 21.89 31.95 -5.45
CA THR A 5 21.76 31.12 -6.65
C THR A 5 22.45 29.76 -6.48
N LYS A 6 23.51 29.71 -5.66
CA LYS A 6 24.22 28.46 -5.35
C LYS A 6 23.46 27.55 -4.38
N LEU A 7 22.60 28.12 -3.53
CA LEU A 7 21.75 27.36 -2.59
C LEU A 7 20.53 26.68 -3.27
N ILE A 8 20.11 27.18 -4.43
CA ILE A 8 19.01 26.60 -5.19
C ILE A 8 19.48 25.41 -6.02
N GLU A 9 20.73 25.36 -6.45
CA GLU A 9 21.30 24.24 -7.20
C GLU A 9 21.57 22.98 -6.35
N THR A 10 21.55 23.07 -5.02
CA THR A 10 21.90 21.96 -4.12
C THR A 10 20.68 21.17 -3.59
N SER A 11 19.47 21.45 -4.05
CA SER A 11 18.23 20.90 -3.49
C SER A 11 17.35 20.15 -4.48
N ILE A 12 17.82 19.83 -5.67
CA ILE A 12 17.07 18.91 -6.53
C ILE A 12 17.49 17.49 -6.15
N VAL A 13 16.72 16.88 -5.26
CA VAL A 13 16.86 15.44 -5.01
C VAL A 13 16.54 14.73 -6.31
N ASP A 14 17.51 14.00 -6.85
CA ASP A 14 17.30 13.18 -8.03
C ASP A 14 16.17 12.18 -7.78
N ARG A 15 15.27 12.03 -8.77
CA ARG A 15 14.10 11.18 -8.68
C ARG A 15 14.45 9.74 -8.27
N ASP A 16 15.51 9.19 -8.85
CA ASP A 16 15.91 7.81 -8.59
C ASP A 16 16.48 7.66 -7.19
N THR A 17 17.27 8.63 -6.73
CA THR A 17 17.78 8.70 -5.36
C THR A 17 16.63 8.80 -4.35
N LEU A 18 15.62 9.64 -4.60
CA LEU A 18 14.45 9.76 -3.72
C LEU A 18 13.66 8.44 -3.68
N ARG A 19 13.46 7.82 -4.84
CA ARG A 19 12.77 6.53 -4.96
C ARG A 19 13.49 5.43 -4.17
N ASP A 20 14.81 5.37 -4.26
CA ASP A 20 15.61 4.40 -3.54
C ASP A 20 15.56 4.62 -2.02
N GLN A 21 15.58 5.86 -1.56
CA GLN A 21 15.41 6.19 -0.14
C GLN A 21 14.03 5.82 0.37
N VAL A 22 12.98 6.08 -0.40
CA VAL A 22 11.61 5.70 -0.04
C VAL A 22 11.49 4.17 0.01
N ARG A 23 12.00 3.47 -1.00
CA ARG A 23 12.02 2.00 -1.06
C ARG A 23 12.72 1.39 0.15
N GLU A 24 13.90 1.90 0.52
CA GLU A 24 14.66 1.39 1.67
C GLU A 24 13.90 1.61 2.99
N LYS A 25 13.25 2.76 3.15
CA LYS A 25 12.42 3.04 4.33
C LYS A 25 11.26 2.05 4.47
N TYR A 26 10.53 1.79 3.40
CA TYR A 26 9.41 0.83 3.42
C TYR A 26 9.89 -0.61 3.54
N ARG A 27 11.05 -0.92 2.97
CA ARG A 27 11.71 -2.22 3.19
C ARG A 27 12.01 -2.45 4.66
N ALA A 28 12.55 -1.45 5.35
CA ALA A 28 12.81 -1.54 6.78
C ALA A 28 11.54 -1.83 7.59
N VAL A 29 10.42 -1.19 7.26
CA VAL A 29 9.11 -1.46 7.88
C VAL A 29 8.62 -2.88 7.61
N ALA A 30 8.84 -3.40 6.40
CA ALA A 30 8.45 -4.77 6.06
C ALA A 30 9.27 -5.83 6.82
N VAL A 31 10.56 -5.55 7.05
CA VAL A 31 11.49 -6.47 7.72
C VAL A 31 11.34 -6.42 9.24
N ASP A 32 11.17 -5.24 9.82
CA ASP A 32 11.00 -5.05 11.26
C ASP A 32 9.88 -4.04 11.57
N PRO A 33 8.61 -4.47 11.49
CA PRO A 33 7.46 -3.60 11.74
C PRO A 33 7.35 -3.15 13.21
N ALA A 34 8.04 -3.84 14.13
CA ALA A 34 8.06 -3.49 15.56
C ALA A 34 9.12 -2.44 15.92
N ALA A 35 10.03 -2.08 15.02
CA ALA A 35 11.03 -1.05 15.25
C ALA A 35 10.38 0.32 15.51
N THR A 36 11.10 1.18 16.24
CA THR A 36 10.63 2.55 16.52
C THR A 36 10.79 3.43 15.28
N TYR A 37 9.68 3.80 14.66
CA TYR A 37 9.62 4.75 13.56
C TYR A 37 9.09 6.11 14.04
N HIS A 38 9.41 7.17 13.32
CA HIS A 38 8.87 8.51 13.59
C HIS A 38 7.41 8.68 13.16
N PHE A 39 6.74 7.61 12.77
CA PHE A 39 5.34 7.58 12.35
C PHE A 39 4.63 6.35 12.97
N HIS A 40 3.34 6.48 13.14
CA HIS A 40 2.52 5.38 13.64
C HIS A 40 2.32 4.32 12.57
N THR A 41 2.21 3.06 12.98
CA THR A 41 1.97 1.91 12.11
C THR A 41 0.90 0.99 12.69
N GLY A 42 0.42 0.07 11.86
CA GLY A 42 -0.39 -1.07 12.27
C GLY A 42 -1.80 -0.72 12.75
N ARG A 43 -2.34 -1.56 13.61
CA ARG A 43 -3.72 -1.44 14.14
C ARG A 43 -4.00 -0.11 14.83
N PRO A 44 -3.11 0.46 15.66
CA PRO A 44 -3.34 1.76 16.26
C PRO A 44 -3.51 2.88 15.22
N LEU A 45 -2.75 2.84 14.13
CA LEU A 45 -2.90 3.79 13.03
C LEU A 45 -4.23 3.60 12.31
N ALA A 46 -4.60 2.36 11.99
CA ALA A 46 -5.88 2.04 11.34
C ALA A 46 -7.07 2.57 12.15
N ALA A 47 -7.04 2.39 13.48
CA ALA A 47 -8.07 2.91 14.37
C ALA A 47 -8.14 4.45 14.32
N ARG A 48 -7.00 5.14 14.35
CA ARG A 48 -6.93 6.61 14.25
C ARG A 48 -7.44 7.15 12.93
N LEU A 49 -7.24 6.42 11.84
CA LEU A 49 -7.69 6.79 10.49
C LEU A 49 -9.15 6.39 10.22
N GLY A 50 -9.84 5.80 11.20
CA GLY A 50 -11.26 5.48 11.13
C GLY A 50 -11.61 4.28 10.24
N TYR A 51 -10.69 3.31 10.11
CA TYR A 51 -11.02 2.04 9.47
C TYR A 51 -12.04 1.25 10.27
N ASP A 52 -12.82 0.43 9.58
CA ASP A 52 -13.75 -0.51 10.23
C ASP A 52 -12.96 -1.58 10.98
N LEU A 53 -12.97 -1.49 12.32
CA LEU A 53 -12.18 -2.39 13.16
C LEU A 53 -12.64 -3.84 13.07
N THR A 54 -13.88 -4.11 12.70
CA THR A 54 -14.36 -5.49 12.48
C THR A 54 -13.59 -6.13 11.32
N ILE A 55 -13.33 -5.38 10.24
CA ILE A 55 -12.54 -5.85 9.11
C ILE A 55 -11.07 -5.96 9.50
N VAL A 56 -10.51 -4.93 10.14
CA VAL A 56 -9.09 -4.87 10.55
C VAL A 56 -8.74 -6.01 11.49
N ASP A 57 -9.60 -6.31 12.48
CA ASP A 57 -9.35 -7.35 13.48
C ASP A 57 -9.48 -8.77 12.92
N ALA A 58 -10.17 -8.93 11.79
CA ALA A 58 -10.25 -10.19 11.07
C ALA A 58 -8.98 -10.48 10.23
N LEU A 59 -8.13 -9.47 9.99
CA LEU A 59 -6.88 -9.66 9.24
C LEU A 59 -5.76 -10.19 10.15
N PRO A 60 -4.88 -11.06 9.62
CA PRO A 60 -3.70 -11.52 10.36
C PRO A 60 -2.73 -10.36 10.60
N ASP A 61 -1.93 -10.45 11.67
CA ASP A 61 -0.98 -9.41 12.06
C ASP A 61 -0.03 -9.02 10.92
N GLN A 62 0.47 -9.99 10.17
CA GLN A 62 1.35 -9.74 9.03
C GLN A 62 0.74 -8.86 7.93
N ALA A 63 -0.59 -8.77 7.82
CA ALA A 63 -1.27 -7.89 6.88
C ALA A 63 -1.39 -6.46 7.40
N VAL A 64 -1.33 -6.26 8.71
CA VAL A 64 -1.65 -4.98 9.37
C VAL A 64 -0.42 -4.30 9.96
N GLU A 65 0.53 -5.06 10.50
CA GLU A 65 1.66 -4.54 11.28
C GLU A 65 2.54 -3.52 10.55
N SER A 66 2.68 -3.65 9.23
CA SER A 66 3.46 -2.75 8.37
C SER A 66 2.64 -1.56 7.83
N PHE A 67 1.34 -1.49 8.11
CA PHE A 67 0.51 -0.40 7.60
C PHE A 67 1.00 0.95 8.12
N ALA A 68 1.32 1.85 7.20
CA ALA A 68 1.87 3.17 7.45
C ALA A 68 1.21 4.25 6.58
N GLY A 69 -0.06 4.07 6.24
CA GLY A 69 -0.83 4.98 5.40
C GLY A 69 -1.09 6.35 6.07
N VAL A 70 -1.48 7.31 5.26
CA VAL A 70 -1.74 8.69 5.70
C VAL A 70 -3.24 9.03 5.71
N GLY A 71 -4.09 8.14 5.22
CA GLY A 71 -5.53 8.32 5.14
C GLY A 71 -6.27 7.00 5.02
N ASN A 72 -7.59 7.08 4.97
CA ASN A 72 -8.49 5.96 4.77
C ASN A 72 -9.31 6.18 3.48
N PRO A 73 -8.94 5.54 2.36
CA PRO A 73 -9.62 5.75 1.09
C PRO A 73 -11.11 5.32 1.13
N PHE A 74 -11.44 4.37 2.00
CA PHE A 74 -12.80 3.84 2.15
C PHE A 74 -13.76 4.83 2.87
N SER A 75 -13.23 5.88 3.49
CA SER A 75 -14.03 6.97 4.04
C SER A 75 -14.65 7.85 2.93
N LEU A 76 -14.02 7.89 1.76
CA LEU A 76 -14.51 8.63 0.60
C LEU A 76 -15.54 7.82 -0.18
N ARG A 77 -15.21 6.55 -0.47
CA ARG A 77 -16.08 5.61 -1.15
C ARG A 77 -15.63 4.18 -0.86
N ARG A 78 -16.57 3.32 -0.55
CA ARG A 78 -16.35 1.87 -0.46
C ARG A 78 -16.56 1.25 -1.84
N PRO A 79 -15.65 0.40 -2.33
CA PRO A 79 -15.90 -0.37 -3.55
C PRO A 79 -17.15 -1.24 -3.39
N ALA A 80 -17.93 -1.35 -4.45
CA ALA A 80 -19.10 -2.21 -4.46
C ALA A 80 -18.71 -3.69 -4.71
N ALA A 81 -19.58 -4.61 -4.30
CA ALA A 81 -19.40 -6.02 -4.60
C ALA A 81 -19.23 -6.26 -6.11
N GLY A 82 -18.22 -7.05 -6.49
CA GLY A 82 -17.90 -7.35 -7.88
C GLY A 82 -17.01 -6.32 -8.60
N GLU A 83 -16.70 -5.18 -8.00
CA GLU A 83 -15.76 -4.22 -8.60
C GLU A 83 -14.33 -4.75 -8.67
N ARG A 84 -13.57 -4.24 -9.63
CA ARG A 84 -12.13 -4.49 -9.81
C ARG A 84 -11.36 -3.28 -9.30
N VAL A 85 -10.51 -3.52 -8.30
CA VAL A 85 -9.77 -2.47 -7.59
C VAL A 85 -8.28 -2.58 -7.88
N VAL A 86 -7.63 -1.46 -8.16
CA VAL A 86 -6.17 -1.33 -8.15
C VAL A 86 -5.77 -0.52 -6.93
N ASP A 87 -4.85 -1.06 -6.14
CA ASP A 87 -4.24 -0.40 -4.98
C ASP A 87 -2.80 -0.01 -5.34
N VAL A 88 -2.56 1.29 -5.53
CA VAL A 88 -1.26 1.84 -5.94
C VAL A 88 -0.44 2.17 -4.69
N GLY A 89 0.74 1.57 -4.59
CA GLY A 89 1.55 1.66 -3.37
C GLY A 89 0.99 0.77 -2.26
N SER A 90 0.63 -0.47 -2.62
CA SER A 90 -0.12 -1.38 -1.75
C SER A 90 0.62 -1.81 -0.47
N GLY A 91 1.95 -1.65 -0.41
CA GLY A 91 2.74 -2.13 0.71
C GLY A 91 2.54 -3.63 0.97
N ALA A 92 2.39 -4.01 2.24
CA ALA A 92 2.08 -5.39 2.63
C ALA A 92 0.60 -5.78 2.42
N GLY A 93 -0.19 -4.94 1.75
CA GLY A 93 -1.53 -5.27 1.26
C GLY A 93 -2.68 -4.89 2.16
N PHE A 94 -2.48 -4.10 3.21
CA PHE A 94 -3.55 -3.75 4.16
C PHE A 94 -4.81 -3.20 3.46
N ASP A 95 -4.69 -2.13 2.68
CA ASP A 95 -5.83 -1.55 1.96
C ASP A 95 -6.39 -2.50 0.89
N SER A 96 -5.52 -3.27 0.24
CA SER A 96 -5.93 -4.31 -0.72
C SER A 96 -6.81 -5.36 -0.06
N PHE A 97 -6.51 -5.81 1.16
CA PHE A 97 -7.33 -6.77 1.89
C PHE A 97 -8.65 -6.17 2.37
N VAL A 98 -8.67 -4.92 2.77
CA VAL A 98 -9.91 -4.20 3.09
C VAL A 98 -10.78 -4.07 1.84
N ALA A 99 -10.19 -3.70 0.69
CA ALA A 99 -10.89 -3.66 -0.59
C ALA A 99 -11.46 -5.04 -0.97
N ALA A 100 -10.67 -6.10 -0.80
CA ALA A 100 -11.09 -7.49 -1.08
C ALA A 100 -12.31 -7.91 -0.26
N HIS A 101 -12.39 -7.48 1.00
CA HIS A 101 -13.57 -7.69 1.84
C HIS A 101 -14.82 -7.02 1.23
N HIS A 102 -14.70 -5.81 0.70
CA HIS A 102 -15.82 -5.09 0.10
C HIS A 102 -16.27 -5.68 -1.23
N VAL A 103 -15.33 -5.99 -2.13
CA VAL A 103 -15.67 -6.47 -3.48
C VAL A 103 -16.09 -7.95 -3.50
N GLY A 104 -15.61 -8.73 -2.54
CA GLY A 104 -15.88 -10.16 -2.44
C GLY A 104 -15.33 -10.98 -3.61
N SER A 105 -15.62 -12.27 -3.64
CA SER A 105 -15.12 -13.20 -4.67
C SER A 105 -15.58 -12.90 -6.11
N PRO A 106 -16.71 -12.22 -6.38
CA PRO A 106 -17.06 -11.79 -7.74
C PRO A 106 -16.19 -10.63 -8.24
N GLY A 107 -15.55 -9.89 -7.34
CA GLY A 107 -14.63 -8.80 -7.67
C GLY A 107 -13.19 -9.28 -7.81
N ALA A 108 -12.28 -8.32 -7.96
CA ALA A 108 -10.84 -8.59 -7.98
C ALA A 108 -10.06 -7.40 -7.42
N VAL A 109 -8.91 -7.67 -6.80
CA VAL A 109 -7.99 -6.65 -6.31
C VAL A 109 -6.59 -6.94 -6.82
N VAL A 110 -5.96 -5.93 -7.39
CA VAL A 110 -4.54 -5.95 -7.75
C VAL A 110 -3.82 -4.88 -6.94
N GLY A 111 -2.95 -5.30 -6.03
CA GLY A 111 -2.03 -4.42 -5.33
C GLY A 111 -0.73 -4.26 -6.12
N VAL A 112 -0.23 -3.04 -6.23
CA VAL A 112 1.02 -2.73 -6.91
C VAL A 112 1.95 -1.99 -5.96
N ASP A 113 3.16 -2.49 -5.81
CA ASP A 113 4.21 -1.84 -5.01
C ASP A 113 5.58 -2.01 -5.66
N MET A 114 6.48 -1.05 -5.43
CA MET A 114 7.84 -1.10 -5.96
C MET A 114 8.81 -1.88 -5.05
N THR A 115 8.37 -2.27 -3.85
CA THR A 115 9.19 -2.92 -2.83
C THR A 115 8.95 -4.42 -2.83
N ASP A 116 9.93 -5.21 -3.26
CA ASP A 116 9.78 -6.66 -3.40
C ASP A 116 9.49 -7.36 -2.07
N GLU A 117 10.03 -6.87 -0.95
CA GLU A 117 9.76 -7.39 0.39
C GLU A 117 8.29 -7.23 0.77
N MET A 118 7.68 -6.09 0.41
CA MET A 118 6.25 -5.83 0.62
C MET A 118 5.39 -6.78 -0.21
N ILE A 119 5.72 -6.94 -1.50
CA ILE A 119 5.01 -7.85 -2.40
C ILE A 119 5.08 -9.30 -1.90
N ARG A 120 6.25 -9.77 -1.46
CA ARG A 120 6.39 -11.12 -0.90
C ARG A 120 5.53 -11.31 0.35
N LYS A 121 5.53 -10.34 1.25
CA LYS A 121 4.73 -10.36 2.48
C LYS A 121 3.23 -10.37 2.18
N ALA A 122 2.79 -9.53 1.26
CA ALA A 122 1.40 -9.46 0.82
C ALA A 122 0.94 -10.78 0.14
N THR A 123 1.76 -11.34 -0.74
CA THR A 123 1.48 -12.60 -1.43
C THR A 123 1.36 -13.77 -0.44
N ALA A 124 2.25 -13.85 0.56
CA ALA A 124 2.15 -14.86 1.61
C ALA A 124 0.83 -14.74 2.40
N THR A 125 0.34 -13.54 2.61
CA THR A 125 -0.98 -13.32 3.25
C THR A 125 -2.15 -13.76 2.35
N VAL A 126 -2.07 -13.54 1.03
CA VAL A 126 -3.07 -14.06 0.07
C VAL A 126 -3.17 -15.58 0.18
N GLU A 127 -2.04 -16.27 0.21
CA GLU A 127 -1.98 -17.74 0.36
C GLU A 127 -2.59 -18.19 1.69
N LEU A 128 -2.19 -17.53 2.79
CA LEU A 128 -2.70 -17.83 4.14
C LEU A 128 -4.23 -17.70 4.23
N LEU A 129 -4.79 -16.66 3.59
CA LEU A 129 -6.22 -16.37 3.61
C LEU A 129 -7.01 -17.05 2.48
N SER A 130 -6.31 -17.73 1.56
CA SER A 130 -6.91 -18.39 0.37
C SER A 130 -7.76 -17.42 -0.48
N LEU A 131 -7.26 -16.20 -0.70
CA LEU A 131 -7.97 -15.15 -1.43
C LEU A 131 -7.69 -15.24 -2.94
N GLY A 132 -8.42 -16.07 -3.65
CA GLY A 132 -8.23 -16.32 -5.09
C GLY A 132 -8.54 -15.12 -5.99
N HIS A 133 -9.10 -14.02 -5.46
CA HIS A 133 -9.45 -12.79 -6.18
C HIS A 133 -8.51 -11.61 -5.85
N VAL A 134 -7.41 -11.87 -5.16
CA VAL A 134 -6.39 -10.86 -4.79
C VAL A 134 -5.04 -11.26 -5.34
N GLU A 135 -4.36 -10.33 -5.98
CA GLU A 135 -3.02 -10.51 -6.55
C GLU A 135 -2.15 -9.30 -6.25
N PHE A 136 -0.85 -9.53 -6.05
CA PHE A 136 0.14 -8.46 -5.88
C PHE A 136 1.20 -8.53 -6.96
N ARG A 137 1.53 -7.35 -7.52
CA ARG A 137 2.49 -7.20 -8.62
C ARG A 137 3.54 -6.16 -8.28
N SER A 138 4.80 -6.45 -8.55
CA SER A 138 5.87 -5.46 -8.51
C SER A 138 5.72 -4.47 -9.65
N GLY A 139 5.79 -3.18 -9.36
CA GLY A 139 5.63 -2.13 -10.36
C GLY A 139 5.74 -0.72 -9.80
N LEU A 140 5.74 0.24 -10.69
CA LEU A 140 5.79 1.67 -10.38
C LEU A 140 4.44 2.32 -10.62
N ALA A 141 4.13 3.36 -9.84
CA ALA A 141 2.89 4.12 -10.00
C ALA A 141 2.77 4.78 -11.39
N GLU A 142 3.91 5.15 -11.99
CA GLU A 142 3.96 5.78 -13.31
C GLU A 142 3.74 4.79 -14.47
N GLN A 143 3.86 3.50 -14.19
CA GLN A 143 3.67 2.43 -15.16
C GLN A 143 3.10 1.21 -14.46
N LEU A 144 1.79 1.22 -14.26
CA LEU A 144 1.10 0.14 -13.57
C LEU A 144 1.08 -1.13 -14.42
N PRO A 145 1.40 -2.30 -13.84
CA PRO A 145 1.34 -3.59 -14.52
C PRO A 145 -0.11 -4.11 -14.58
N VAL A 146 -1.02 -3.29 -15.09
CA VAL A 146 -2.46 -3.55 -15.22
C VAL A 146 -2.91 -3.07 -16.60
N GLU A 147 -3.79 -3.81 -17.24
CA GLU A 147 -4.33 -3.45 -18.56
C GLU A 147 -5.18 -2.16 -18.48
N ASP A 148 -5.13 -1.37 -19.55
CA ASP A 148 -5.95 -0.18 -19.69
C ASP A 148 -7.45 -0.51 -19.56
N GLY A 149 -8.16 0.27 -18.75
CA GLY A 149 -9.59 0.10 -18.55
C GLY A 149 -9.97 -1.12 -17.68
N TRP A 150 -9.00 -1.83 -17.08
CA TRP A 150 -9.30 -2.98 -16.23
C TRP A 150 -9.98 -2.58 -14.91
N ALA A 151 -9.54 -1.51 -14.26
CA ALA A 151 -10.02 -1.13 -12.94
C ALA A 151 -11.33 -0.34 -12.98
N ASP A 152 -12.24 -0.66 -12.08
CA ASP A 152 -13.44 0.13 -11.79
C ASP A 152 -13.14 1.19 -10.70
N THR A 153 -12.22 0.88 -9.80
CA THR A 153 -11.80 1.77 -8.69
C THR A 153 -10.28 1.69 -8.52
N VAL A 154 -9.67 2.84 -8.29
CA VAL A 154 -8.25 2.96 -7.91
C VAL A 154 -8.16 3.61 -6.55
N ILE A 155 -7.36 3.02 -5.66
CA ILE A 155 -7.02 3.56 -4.34
C ILE A 155 -5.50 3.73 -4.23
N SER A 156 -5.08 4.64 -3.35
CA SER A 156 -3.67 4.90 -3.06
C SER A 156 -3.50 5.48 -1.65
#